data_5f83315e36666bd67233018dbf0c487f
#
_entry.id   5f83315e36666bd67233018dbf0c487f
#
_cell.length_a   1.000
_cell.length_b   1.000
_cell.length_c   1.000
_cell.angle_alpha   90.00
_cell.angle_beta   90.00
_cell.angle_gamma   90.00
#
_symmetry.space_group_name_H-M   'P 1'
#
loop_
_entity.id
_entity.type
_entity.pdbx_description
1 polymer ?
#
loop_
_entity_poly.entity_id
_entity_poly.type
_entity_poly.pdbx_seq_one_letter_code
_entity_poly.pdbx_strand_id
1 'polypeptide(L)'
;MFASLLAKEKRKMKDYFRKNGGPIIEEVNKIKLFKKKELEQTLKSSNRIGQGGFGEVYKGYLRDETQPVAVKKPKIDVKLAGQFANEVIIQSRVLHKNIVKLIGCCLEVDVPILVYEYVPNGSLDRILHDSNRVPLNLDLRLQIAAQSAKGLAYMHSEITTPILHGDVKPANILLDEDFVPKISDFGTSRMITVDENYASTIIGNWGYMDPEYVLTGLYTSKSDVYSFGVVLLELFTRKKALNPDNNSILGNSLDTYTKKKRVIELVDPEIAAIGSTGVFHSLAEVIVQCLSTDIDQRPEMADVAERLQYLLK
;
A
#
# COMPACT_ATOMS: atom_id res chain seq x y z
N MET A 1 21.30 1.87 43.12
CA MET A 1 21.62 1.56 41.71
C MET A 1 20.37 1.21 40.86
N PHE A 2 19.53 0.23 41.24
CA PHE A 2 18.34 -0.18 40.47
C PHE A 2 17.26 0.92 40.31
N ALA A 3 16.93 1.64 41.37
CA ALA A 3 15.97 2.77 41.34
C ALA A 3 16.44 3.92 40.41
N SER A 4 17.74 4.19 40.36
CA SER A 4 18.33 5.21 39.49
C SER A 4 18.24 4.82 38.02
N LEU A 5 18.46 3.53 37.66
CA LEU A 5 18.29 3.02 36.33
C LEU A 5 16.84 3.09 35.84
N LEU A 6 15.88 2.72 36.70
CA LEU A 6 14.46 2.81 36.39
C LEU A 6 14.00 4.26 36.19
N ALA A 7 14.50 5.20 36.98
CA ALA A 7 14.20 6.61 36.85
C ALA A 7 14.76 7.18 35.53
N LYS A 8 15.98 6.78 35.16
CA LYS A 8 16.62 7.16 33.89
C LYS A 8 15.84 6.63 32.67
N GLU A 9 15.39 5.37 32.75
CA GLU A 9 14.59 4.77 31.67
C GLU A 9 13.23 5.46 31.52
N LYS A 10 12.51 5.71 32.60
CA LYS A 10 11.25 6.48 32.58
C LYS A 10 11.42 7.89 32.00
N ARG A 11 12.52 8.56 32.32
CA ARG A 11 12.82 9.88 31.77
C ARG A 11 13.03 9.81 30.25
N LYS A 12 13.82 8.84 29.78
CA LYS A 12 14.07 8.59 28.36
C LYS A 12 12.78 8.31 27.58
N MET A 13 11.87 7.50 28.15
CA MET A 13 10.56 7.22 27.52
C MET A 13 9.70 8.49 27.40
N LYS A 14 9.70 9.36 28.42
CA LYS A 14 8.99 10.66 28.36
C LYS A 14 9.59 11.59 27.32
N ASP A 15 10.92 11.59 27.17
CA ASP A 15 11.60 12.42 26.19
C ASP A 15 11.28 11.92 24.77
N TYR A 16 11.26 10.62 24.53
CA TYR A 16 10.82 10.03 23.27
C TYR A 16 9.36 10.37 22.96
N PHE A 17 8.46 10.20 23.93
CA PHE A 17 7.04 10.53 23.76
C PHE A 17 6.86 11.98 23.29
N ARG A 18 7.54 12.94 23.92
CA ARG A 18 7.49 14.35 23.51
C ARG A 18 8.09 14.58 22.13
N LYS A 19 9.28 14.02 21.85
CA LYS A 19 9.97 14.12 20.55
C LYS A 19 9.11 13.57 19.41
N ASN A 20 8.36 12.51 19.67
CA ASN A 20 7.52 11.81 18.70
C ASN A 20 6.11 12.42 18.57
N GLY A 21 5.86 13.62 19.07
CA GLY A 21 4.60 14.34 18.90
C GLY A 21 3.44 13.83 19.76
N GLY A 22 3.75 13.11 20.86
CA GLY A 22 2.75 12.54 21.78
C GLY A 22 1.66 13.51 22.18
N PRO A 23 1.96 14.74 22.65
CA PRO A 23 0.94 15.71 23.07
C PRO A 23 -0.05 16.05 21.95
N ILE A 24 0.41 16.17 20.70
CA ILE A 24 -0.44 16.48 19.53
C ILE A 24 -1.37 15.30 19.24
N ILE A 25 -0.83 14.07 19.31
CA ILE A 25 -1.60 12.85 19.00
C ILE A 25 -2.64 12.58 20.09
N GLU A 26 -2.34 12.89 21.38
CA GLU A 26 -3.31 12.82 22.48
C GLU A 26 -4.51 13.75 22.27
N GLU A 27 -4.28 14.97 21.78
CA GLU A 27 -5.35 15.93 21.48
C GLU A 27 -6.29 15.46 20.37
N VAL A 28 -5.77 14.76 19.36
CA VAL A 28 -6.57 14.26 18.22
C VAL A 28 -7.53 13.14 18.65
N ASN A 29 -7.27 12.42 19.73
CA ASN A 29 -8.11 11.40 20.40
C ASN A 29 -8.68 10.29 19.48
N LYS A 30 -8.11 10.09 18.27
CA LYS A 30 -8.55 9.12 17.28
C LYS A 30 -7.67 7.87 17.21
N ILE A 31 -6.47 7.92 17.81
CA ILE A 31 -5.46 6.87 17.71
C ILE A 31 -5.08 6.41 19.10
N LYS A 32 -5.17 5.11 19.37
CA LYS A 32 -4.82 4.52 20.67
C LYS A 32 -3.30 4.61 20.91
N LEU A 33 -2.90 5.13 22.06
CA LEU A 33 -1.51 5.18 22.46
C LEU A 33 -1.16 3.95 23.31
N PHE A 34 -0.25 3.14 22.82
CA PHE A 34 0.24 1.94 23.50
C PHE A 34 1.52 2.25 24.27
N LYS A 35 1.63 1.67 25.45
CA LYS A 35 2.89 1.66 26.21
C LYS A 35 3.83 0.60 25.63
N LYS A 36 5.13 0.86 25.71
CA LYS A 36 6.16 -0.09 25.27
C LYS A 36 5.94 -1.51 25.81
N LYS A 37 5.59 -1.62 27.11
CA LYS A 37 5.34 -2.91 27.76
C LYS A 37 4.18 -3.71 27.20
N GLU A 38 3.19 -3.05 26.61
CA GLU A 38 2.03 -3.72 26.01
C GLU A 38 2.42 -4.44 24.72
N LEU A 39 3.45 -3.97 24.02
CA LEU A 39 3.92 -4.52 22.75
C LEU A 39 5.09 -5.50 22.88
N GLU A 40 5.74 -5.60 24.05
CA GLU A 40 6.94 -6.43 24.25
C GLU A 40 6.75 -7.90 23.88
N GLN A 41 5.58 -8.47 24.20
CA GLN A 41 5.28 -9.87 23.89
C GLN A 41 5.11 -10.08 22.37
N THR A 42 4.46 -9.12 21.69
CA THR A 42 4.24 -9.16 20.24
C THR A 42 5.57 -9.01 19.48
N LEU A 43 6.49 -8.19 19.98
CA LEU A 43 7.78 -7.90 19.33
C LEU A 43 8.84 -9.00 19.47
N LYS A 44 8.49 -10.18 19.95
CA LYS A 44 9.40 -11.34 19.96
C LYS A 44 9.69 -11.81 18.54
N SER A 45 10.92 -12.25 18.29
CA SER A 45 11.37 -12.73 16.98
C SER A 45 10.51 -13.87 16.41
N SER A 46 9.95 -14.71 17.29
CA SER A 46 9.03 -15.80 16.91
C SER A 46 7.73 -15.31 16.26
N ASN A 47 7.34 -14.08 16.50
CA ASN A 47 6.10 -13.49 16.01
C ASN A 47 6.30 -12.66 14.74
N ARG A 48 7.54 -12.59 14.22
CA ARG A 48 7.85 -11.83 13.01
C ARG A 48 7.25 -12.51 11.78
N ILE A 49 6.41 -11.78 11.05
CA ILE A 49 5.71 -12.23 9.85
C ILE A 49 6.24 -11.57 8.57
N GLY A 50 7.00 -10.48 8.69
CA GLY A 50 7.58 -9.78 7.55
C GLY A 50 8.79 -8.95 7.92
N GLN A 51 9.69 -8.73 6.93
CA GLN A 51 10.84 -7.85 7.03
C GLN A 51 11.09 -7.21 5.67
N GLY A 52 11.30 -5.89 5.65
CA GLY A 52 11.53 -5.13 4.42
C GLY A 52 12.42 -3.90 4.62
N GLY A 53 12.46 -3.04 3.61
CA GLY A 53 13.21 -1.78 3.63
C GLY A 53 12.79 -0.87 4.78
N PHE A 54 11.51 -0.79 5.07
CA PHE A 54 10.91 0.10 6.08
C PHE A 54 10.92 -0.46 7.51
N GLY A 55 11.21 -1.75 7.72
CA GLY A 55 11.22 -2.33 9.06
C GLY A 55 10.81 -3.79 9.12
N GLU A 56 10.36 -4.19 10.30
CA GLU A 56 9.89 -5.53 10.63
C GLU A 56 8.41 -5.47 11.03
N VAL A 57 7.64 -6.48 10.65
CA VAL A 57 6.23 -6.63 11.01
C VAL A 57 6.04 -7.89 11.85
N TYR A 58 5.30 -7.74 12.94
CA TYR A 58 5.04 -8.81 13.91
C TYR A 58 3.54 -9.03 14.05
N LYS A 59 3.10 -10.28 14.15
CA LYS A 59 1.73 -10.64 14.51
C LYS A 59 1.61 -10.84 16.01
N GLY A 60 0.57 -10.32 16.65
CA GLY A 60 0.32 -10.53 18.07
C GLY A 60 -1.11 -10.28 18.46
N TYR A 61 -1.37 -10.44 19.75
CA TYR A 61 -2.66 -10.17 20.37
C TYR A 61 -2.44 -9.12 21.46
N LEU A 62 -3.30 -8.13 21.51
CA LEU A 62 -3.33 -7.16 22.61
C LEU A 62 -4.14 -7.74 23.77
N ARG A 63 -3.82 -7.31 25.01
CA ARG A 63 -4.37 -7.93 26.24
C ARG A 63 -5.89 -7.99 26.28
N ASP A 64 -6.56 -6.97 25.74
CA ASP A 64 -8.01 -6.80 25.82
C ASP A 64 -8.72 -7.03 24.47
N GLU A 65 -7.99 -7.54 23.44
CA GLU A 65 -8.52 -7.71 22.11
C GLU A 65 -8.48 -9.19 21.69
N THR A 66 -9.60 -9.68 21.17
CA THR A 66 -9.74 -11.04 20.64
C THR A 66 -9.16 -11.17 19.25
N GLN A 67 -9.03 -10.04 18.53
CA GLN A 67 -8.52 -9.99 17.18
C GLN A 67 -6.99 -9.79 17.16
N PRO A 68 -6.29 -10.47 16.25
CA PRO A 68 -4.85 -10.28 16.09
C PRO A 68 -4.53 -8.90 15.50
N VAL A 69 -3.37 -8.37 15.84
CA VAL A 69 -2.83 -7.12 15.31
C VAL A 69 -1.52 -7.35 14.55
N ALA A 70 -1.22 -6.45 13.62
CA ALA A 70 0.08 -6.34 12.97
C ALA A 70 0.85 -5.14 13.55
N VAL A 71 2.02 -5.41 14.11
CA VAL A 71 2.88 -4.39 14.73
C VAL A 71 4.07 -4.12 13.83
N LYS A 72 4.10 -2.93 13.20
CA LYS A 72 5.19 -2.47 12.33
C LYS A 72 6.22 -1.72 13.19
N LYS A 73 7.42 -2.29 13.29
CA LYS A 73 8.59 -1.71 13.94
C LYS A 73 9.55 -1.21 12.87
N PRO A 74 9.69 0.11 12.67
CA PRO A 74 10.60 0.68 11.69
C PRO A 74 12.07 0.34 12.00
N LYS A 75 12.92 0.32 10.97
CA LYS A 75 14.37 0.33 11.15
C LYS A 75 14.79 1.66 11.78
N ILE A 76 15.85 1.62 12.61
CA ILE A 76 16.40 2.84 13.22
C ILE A 76 17.13 3.63 12.13
N ASP A 77 16.41 4.55 11.48
CA ASP A 77 16.96 5.53 10.55
C ASP A 77 16.29 6.88 10.83
N VAL A 78 17.10 7.91 11.04
CA VAL A 78 16.64 9.28 11.34
C VAL A 78 15.77 9.84 10.21
N LYS A 79 15.99 9.41 8.97
CA LYS A 79 15.18 9.80 7.81
C LYS A 79 13.74 9.22 7.86
N LEU A 80 13.54 8.10 8.54
CA LEU A 80 12.24 7.44 8.67
C LEU A 80 11.32 8.08 9.74
N ALA A 81 11.86 8.90 10.63
CA ALA A 81 11.05 9.56 11.67
C ALA A 81 9.99 10.50 11.08
N GLY A 82 10.32 11.19 9.99
CA GLY A 82 9.36 12.04 9.25
C GLY A 82 8.25 11.22 8.58
N GLN A 83 8.59 10.07 7.99
CA GLN A 83 7.61 9.17 7.35
C GLN A 83 6.62 8.60 8.37
N PHE A 84 7.07 8.30 9.58
CA PHE A 84 6.19 7.84 10.67
C PHE A 84 5.13 8.89 11.03
N ALA A 85 5.53 10.13 11.30
CA ALA A 85 4.59 11.20 11.65
C ALA A 85 3.57 11.41 10.53
N ASN A 86 4.03 11.39 9.28
CA ASN A 86 3.20 11.48 8.10
C ASN A 86 2.20 10.31 8.02
N GLU A 87 2.65 9.07 8.24
CA GLU A 87 1.80 7.87 8.21
C GLU A 87 0.69 7.96 9.27
N VAL A 88 1.00 8.42 10.49
CA VAL A 88 0.01 8.63 11.55
C VAL A 88 -1.00 9.71 11.17
N ILE A 89 -0.54 10.86 10.67
CA ILE A 89 -1.42 11.97 10.28
C ILE A 89 -2.37 11.54 9.16
N ILE A 90 -1.88 10.87 8.14
CA ILE A 90 -2.68 10.39 7.02
C ILE A 90 -3.70 9.37 7.51
N GLN A 91 -3.25 8.34 8.21
CA GLN A 91 -4.10 7.26 8.71
C GLN A 91 -5.17 7.74 9.73
N SER A 92 -4.92 8.84 10.45
CA SER A 92 -5.92 9.45 11.34
C SER A 92 -7.12 10.06 10.59
N ARG A 93 -6.96 10.33 9.29
CA ARG A 93 -7.98 10.96 8.42
C ARG A 93 -8.66 9.98 7.48
N VAL A 94 -8.11 8.78 7.34
CA VAL A 94 -8.57 7.77 6.38
C VAL A 94 -9.35 6.68 7.12
N LEU A 95 -10.59 6.43 6.69
CA LEU A 95 -11.40 5.32 7.17
C LEU A 95 -12.19 4.72 6.01
N HIS A 96 -11.70 3.64 5.44
CA HIS A 96 -12.33 2.96 4.33
C HIS A 96 -12.10 1.44 4.42
N LYS A 97 -13.07 0.62 4.00
CA LYS A 97 -12.97 -0.85 4.09
C LYS A 97 -11.80 -1.44 3.30
N ASN A 98 -11.39 -0.80 2.22
CA ASN A 98 -10.27 -1.22 1.37
C ASN A 98 -8.96 -0.51 1.72
N ILE A 99 -8.83 0.00 2.94
CA ILE A 99 -7.60 0.59 3.47
C ILE A 99 -7.34 -0.03 4.85
N VAL A 100 -6.09 -0.43 5.10
CA VAL A 100 -5.68 -1.01 6.39
C VAL A 100 -5.87 0.00 7.50
N LYS A 101 -6.56 -0.40 8.57
CA LYS A 101 -6.86 0.48 9.71
C LYS A 101 -5.67 0.58 10.65
N LEU A 102 -5.21 1.78 10.93
CA LEU A 102 -4.31 2.06 12.05
C LEU A 102 -5.11 2.03 13.36
N ILE A 103 -4.76 1.12 14.26
CA ILE A 103 -5.37 0.98 15.60
C ILE A 103 -4.71 1.95 16.57
N GLY A 104 -3.39 2.09 16.50
CA GLY A 104 -2.65 2.96 17.40
C GLY A 104 -1.15 2.95 17.18
N CYS A 105 -0.42 3.60 18.09
CA CYS A 105 1.03 3.68 18.03
C CYS A 105 1.67 3.66 19.42
N CYS A 106 2.97 3.33 19.49
CA CYS A 106 3.78 3.48 20.69
C CYS A 106 4.86 4.54 20.44
N LEU A 107 4.82 5.61 21.22
CA LEU A 107 5.73 6.76 21.12
C LEU A 107 6.83 6.77 22.18
N GLU A 108 6.84 5.81 23.10
CA GLU A 108 7.82 5.69 24.20
C GLU A 108 9.16 5.11 23.77
N VAL A 109 9.43 5.04 22.47
CA VAL A 109 10.61 4.44 21.83
C VAL A 109 11.27 5.44 20.87
N ASP A 110 12.52 5.21 20.50
CA ASP A 110 13.30 6.15 19.68
C ASP A 110 12.65 6.36 18.30
N VAL A 111 12.31 5.26 17.63
CA VAL A 111 11.50 5.28 16.41
C VAL A 111 10.14 4.67 16.76
N PRO A 112 9.05 5.43 16.60
CA PRO A 112 7.72 4.97 16.96
C PRO A 112 7.31 3.66 16.28
N ILE A 113 6.45 2.89 16.98
CA ILE A 113 5.92 1.61 16.51
C ILE A 113 4.45 1.81 16.17
N LEU A 114 4.03 1.31 15.01
CA LEU A 114 2.64 1.37 14.53
C LEU A 114 1.92 0.04 14.76
N VAL A 115 0.65 0.13 15.14
CA VAL A 115 -0.21 -1.03 15.39
C VAL A 115 -1.42 -0.97 14.47
N TYR A 116 -1.54 -1.96 13.59
CA TYR A 116 -2.60 -2.08 12.59
C TYR A 116 -3.52 -3.27 12.84
N GLU A 117 -4.68 -3.27 12.22
CA GLU A 117 -5.44 -4.50 12.05
C GLU A 117 -4.57 -5.55 11.34
N TYR A 118 -4.73 -6.81 11.73
CA TYR A 118 -4.03 -7.91 11.06
C TYR A 118 -4.81 -8.37 9.84
N VAL A 119 -4.14 -8.45 8.69
CA VAL A 119 -4.72 -8.89 7.42
C VAL A 119 -4.15 -10.27 7.07
N PRO A 120 -4.95 -11.35 7.12
CA PRO A 120 -4.44 -12.71 7.26
C PRO A 120 -3.79 -13.30 6.00
N ASN A 121 -4.27 -13.02 4.79
CA ASN A 121 -3.74 -13.61 3.57
C ASN A 121 -2.45 -12.93 3.06
N GLY A 122 -1.98 -11.86 3.75
CA GLY A 122 -0.75 -11.16 3.39
C GLY A 122 -0.89 -10.33 2.12
N SER A 123 0.21 -10.08 1.42
CA SER A 123 0.23 -9.19 0.27
C SER A 123 -0.15 -9.88 -1.04
N LEU A 124 -0.73 -9.11 -1.95
CA LEU A 124 -1.04 -9.54 -3.32
C LEU A 124 0.23 -10.00 -4.06
N ASP A 125 1.39 -9.36 -3.81
CA ASP A 125 2.67 -9.78 -4.38
C ASP A 125 3.01 -11.24 -4.04
N ARG A 126 2.86 -11.64 -2.76
CA ARG A 126 3.08 -13.02 -2.34
C ARG A 126 2.09 -13.97 -3.00
N ILE A 127 0.83 -13.61 -3.04
CA ILE A 127 -0.21 -14.47 -3.65
C ILE A 127 0.01 -14.67 -5.14
N LEU A 128 0.50 -13.65 -5.84
CA LEU A 128 0.78 -13.73 -7.27
C LEU A 128 2.06 -14.51 -7.58
N HIS A 129 3.09 -14.39 -6.75
CA HIS A 129 4.46 -14.75 -7.14
C HIS A 129 5.16 -15.77 -6.24
N ASP A 130 4.60 -16.14 -5.07
CA ASP A 130 5.17 -17.20 -4.25
C ASP A 130 5.05 -18.57 -4.94
N SER A 131 5.94 -19.49 -4.55
CA SER A 131 5.97 -20.86 -5.06
C SER A 131 4.68 -21.64 -4.78
N ASN A 132 4.01 -21.35 -3.67
CA ASN A 132 2.68 -21.88 -3.34
C ASN A 132 1.61 -21.09 -4.07
N ARG A 133 1.38 -21.41 -5.33
CA ARG A 133 0.43 -20.72 -6.18
C ARG A 133 -1.00 -20.84 -5.64
N VAL A 134 -1.55 -19.72 -5.14
CA VAL A 134 -2.96 -19.63 -4.76
C VAL A 134 -3.79 -19.42 -6.03
N PRO A 135 -4.80 -20.28 -6.30
CA PRO A 135 -5.71 -20.08 -7.43
C PRO A 135 -6.48 -18.77 -7.30
N LEU A 136 -6.50 -17.97 -8.36
CA LEU A 136 -7.26 -16.73 -8.45
C LEU A 136 -8.05 -16.75 -9.75
N ASN A 137 -9.34 -17.07 -9.69
CA ASN A 137 -10.21 -17.01 -10.85
C ASN A 137 -10.42 -15.56 -11.33
N LEU A 138 -11.03 -15.40 -12.50
CA LEU A 138 -11.24 -14.09 -13.12
C LEU A 138 -12.06 -13.14 -12.24
N ASP A 139 -13.17 -13.63 -11.67
CA ASP A 139 -14.07 -12.82 -10.84
C ASP A 139 -13.36 -12.29 -9.60
N LEU A 140 -12.56 -13.13 -8.93
CA LEU A 140 -11.79 -12.71 -7.77
C LEU A 140 -10.71 -11.67 -8.13
N ARG A 141 -10.03 -11.82 -9.27
CA ARG A 141 -9.07 -10.80 -9.75
C ARG A 141 -9.76 -9.49 -10.07
N LEU A 142 -10.92 -9.52 -10.72
CA LEU A 142 -11.72 -8.32 -10.98
C LEU A 142 -12.22 -7.67 -9.69
N GLN A 143 -12.65 -8.47 -8.68
CA GLN A 143 -13.04 -7.95 -7.36
C GLN A 143 -11.87 -7.28 -6.65
N ILE A 144 -10.69 -7.91 -6.62
CA ILE A 144 -9.48 -7.33 -6.04
C ILE A 144 -9.14 -6.01 -6.75
N ALA A 145 -9.16 -6.00 -8.09
CA ALA A 145 -8.89 -4.81 -8.88
C ALA A 145 -9.87 -3.66 -8.59
N ALA A 146 -11.18 -3.93 -8.70
CA ALA A 146 -12.22 -2.93 -8.51
C ALA A 146 -12.23 -2.35 -7.08
N GLN A 147 -12.05 -3.20 -6.07
CA GLN A 147 -12.04 -2.75 -4.68
C GLN A 147 -10.75 -2.01 -4.30
N SER A 148 -9.58 -2.40 -4.86
CA SER A 148 -8.34 -1.62 -4.69
C SER A 148 -8.47 -0.25 -5.32
N ALA A 149 -9.05 -0.16 -6.53
CA ALA A 149 -9.33 1.11 -7.20
C ALA A 149 -10.26 2.00 -6.37
N LYS A 150 -11.29 1.44 -5.71
CA LYS A 150 -12.18 2.19 -4.80
C LYS A 150 -11.41 2.76 -3.60
N GLY A 151 -10.48 2.00 -3.02
CA GLY A 151 -9.65 2.51 -1.94
C GLY A 151 -8.77 3.70 -2.36
N LEU A 152 -8.17 3.65 -3.55
CA LEU A 152 -7.40 4.77 -4.11
C LEU A 152 -8.30 5.96 -4.49
N ALA A 153 -9.46 5.72 -5.11
CA ALA A 153 -10.43 6.76 -5.45
C ALA A 153 -10.89 7.53 -4.21
N TYR A 154 -11.18 6.81 -3.11
CA TYR A 154 -11.52 7.42 -1.82
C TYR A 154 -10.43 8.39 -1.35
N MET A 155 -9.16 8.00 -1.43
CA MET A 155 -8.03 8.84 -1.04
C MET A 155 -7.88 10.07 -1.94
N HIS A 156 -8.10 9.91 -3.25
CA HIS A 156 -7.89 10.98 -4.23
C HIS A 156 -9.00 12.04 -4.22
N SER A 157 -10.26 11.66 -3.95
CA SER A 157 -11.40 12.53 -4.22
C SER A 157 -12.51 12.57 -3.17
N GLU A 158 -12.62 11.59 -2.26
CA GLU A 158 -13.75 11.54 -1.34
C GLU A 158 -13.44 12.14 0.04
N ILE A 159 -12.15 12.37 0.35
CA ILE A 159 -11.71 13.01 1.59
C ILE A 159 -11.44 14.50 1.38
N THR A 160 -11.61 15.29 2.44
CA THR A 160 -11.52 16.77 2.39
C THR A 160 -10.18 17.28 1.83
N THR A 161 -9.08 16.62 2.17
CA THR A 161 -7.75 16.93 1.63
C THR A 161 -7.28 15.69 0.88
N PRO A 162 -7.18 15.74 -0.46
CA PRO A 162 -6.74 14.59 -1.25
C PRO A 162 -5.39 14.06 -0.80
N ILE A 163 -5.27 12.73 -0.79
CA ILE A 163 -4.04 12.02 -0.40
C ILE A 163 -3.56 11.20 -1.59
N LEU A 164 -2.29 11.40 -1.95
CA LEU A 164 -1.57 10.55 -2.90
C LEU A 164 -0.87 9.44 -2.14
N HIS A 165 -0.97 8.20 -2.64
CA HIS A 165 -0.35 7.05 -1.97
C HIS A 165 1.18 7.07 -2.06
N GLY A 166 1.72 7.25 -3.25
CA GLY A 166 3.16 7.39 -3.49
C GLY A 166 3.95 6.09 -3.63
N ASP A 167 3.35 4.92 -3.35
CA ASP A 167 4.02 3.60 -3.49
C ASP A 167 2.99 2.50 -3.78
N VAL A 168 2.14 2.70 -4.80
CA VAL A 168 1.13 1.73 -5.23
C VAL A 168 1.83 0.54 -5.90
N LYS A 169 1.73 -0.64 -5.30
CA LYS A 169 2.31 -1.91 -5.79
C LYS A 169 1.64 -3.11 -5.14
N PRO A 170 1.73 -4.33 -5.69
CA PRO A 170 1.12 -5.54 -5.12
C PRO A 170 1.57 -5.86 -3.69
N ALA A 171 2.80 -5.50 -3.31
CA ALA A 171 3.32 -5.70 -1.96
C ALA A 171 2.59 -4.84 -0.90
N ASN A 172 1.98 -3.72 -1.31
CA ASN A 172 1.24 -2.79 -0.46
C ASN A 172 -0.29 -2.96 -0.56
N ILE A 173 -0.78 -4.01 -1.22
CA ILE A 173 -2.18 -4.43 -1.24
C ILE A 173 -2.27 -5.74 -0.46
N LEU A 174 -2.86 -5.70 0.73
CA LEU A 174 -3.06 -6.88 1.58
C LEU A 174 -4.44 -7.47 1.33
N LEU A 175 -4.60 -8.78 1.50
CA LEU A 175 -5.87 -9.48 1.33
C LEU A 175 -6.35 -10.07 2.65
N ASP A 176 -7.59 -9.80 3.03
CA ASP A 176 -8.20 -10.41 4.23
C ASP A 176 -8.65 -11.87 3.97
N GLU A 177 -9.32 -12.50 4.94
CA GLU A 177 -9.78 -13.88 4.84
C GLU A 177 -10.70 -14.14 3.63
N ASP A 178 -11.47 -13.15 3.20
CA ASP A 178 -12.38 -13.19 2.06
C ASP A 178 -11.75 -12.65 0.76
N PHE A 179 -10.42 -12.46 0.75
CA PHE A 179 -9.66 -11.84 -0.34
C PHE A 179 -10.08 -10.40 -0.65
N VAL A 180 -10.71 -9.69 0.29
CA VAL A 180 -10.98 -8.26 0.16
C VAL A 180 -9.68 -7.49 0.27
N PRO A 181 -9.32 -6.66 -0.74
CA PRO A 181 -8.06 -5.92 -0.72
C PRO A 181 -8.10 -4.75 0.26
N LYS A 182 -6.97 -4.54 0.93
CA LYS A 182 -6.71 -3.43 1.84
C LYS A 182 -5.38 -2.78 1.50
N ILE A 183 -5.42 -1.53 1.08
CA ILE A 183 -4.24 -0.72 0.76
C ILE A 183 -3.48 -0.41 2.05
N SER A 184 -2.16 -0.54 2.04
CA SER A 184 -1.28 -0.42 3.20
C SER A 184 -0.01 0.38 2.88
N ASP A 185 0.74 0.75 3.91
CA ASP A 185 2.04 1.43 3.83
C ASP A 185 1.98 2.87 3.31
N PHE A 186 1.56 3.77 4.19
CA PHE A 186 1.37 5.21 3.91
C PHE A 186 2.62 6.06 4.21
N GLY A 187 3.78 5.44 4.42
CA GLY A 187 5.01 6.15 4.77
C GLY A 187 5.48 7.15 3.71
N THR A 188 5.17 6.91 2.45
CA THR A 188 5.49 7.79 1.31
C THR A 188 4.33 8.65 0.85
N SER A 189 3.14 8.48 1.45
CA SER A 189 1.93 9.20 1.04
C SER A 189 2.02 10.69 1.33
N ARG A 190 1.30 11.48 0.53
CA ARG A 190 1.30 12.95 0.62
C ARG A 190 -0.10 13.50 0.58
N MET A 191 -0.36 14.51 1.42
CA MET A 191 -1.56 15.35 1.29
C MET A 191 -1.29 16.42 0.24
N ILE A 192 -2.24 16.62 -0.69
CA ILE A 192 -2.15 17.69 -1.67
C ILE A 192 -2.49 19.00 -0.97
N THR A 193 -1.48 19.82 -0.68
CA THR A 193 -1.61 21.22 -0.29
C THR A 193 -1.20 22.11 -1.46
N VAL A 194 -1.76 23.31 -1.51
CA VAL A 194 -1.65 24.22 -2.68
C VAL A 194 -0.20 24.55 -3.09
N ASP A 195 0.77 24.36 -2.19
CA ASP A 195 2.14 24.84 -2.39
C ASP A 195 3.22 23.74 -2.55
N GLU A 196 2.90 22.43 -2.46
CA GLU A 196 3.92 21.39 -2.41
C GLU A 196 3.69 20.23 -3.39
N ASN A 197 3.80 20.48 -4.70
CA ASN A 197 3.71 19.42 -5.70
C ASN A 197 5.08 18.84 -6.14
N TYR A 198 6.19 19.46 -5.76
CA TYR A 198 7.53 19.01 -6.17
C TYR A 198 8.19 18.15 -5.10
N ALA A 199 8.67 16.97 -5.49
CA ALA A 199 9.49 16.12 -4.64
C ALA A 199 10.96 16.55 -4.72
N SER A 200 11.55 16.84 -3.58
CA SER A 200 13.01 17.06 -3.49
C SER A 200 13.83 15.79 -3.76
N THR A 201 13.19 14.63 -3.68
CA THR A 201 13.81 13.31 -3.93
C THR A 201 12.76 12.38 -4.52
N ILE A 202 13.10 11.72 -5.63
CA ILE A 202 12.27 10.68 -6.23
C ILE A 202 12.33 9.45 -5.33
N ILE A 203 11.17 9.05 -4.77
CA ILE A 203 11.03 7.87 -3.90
C ILE A 203 10.00 6.94 -4.53
N GLY A 204 10.31 5.64 -4.57
CA GLY A 204 9.40 4.62 -5.07
C GLY A 204 10.12 3.40 -5.63
N ASN A 205 9.35 2.42 -6.10
CA ASN A 205 9.86 1.22 -6.76
C ASN A 205 9.86 1.42 -8.28
N TRP A 206 11.04 1.35 -8.90
CA TRP A 206 11.23 1.59 -10.34
C TRP A 206 10.27 0.83 -11.27
N GLY A 207 9.85 -0.38 -10.88
CA GLY A 207 8.92 -1.19 -11.69
C GLY A 207 7.51 -0.63 -11.80
N TYR A 208 7.10 0.24 -10.88
CA TYR A 208 5.76 0.81 -10.80
C TYR A 208 5.76 2.34 -10.97
N MET A 209 6.95 2.92 -11.05
CA MET A 209 7.11 4.36 -11.04
C MET A 209 6.65 4.99 -12.34
N ASP A 210 5.86 6.05 -12.23
CA ASP A 210 5.41 6.87 -13.35
C ASP A 210 6.60 7.52 -14.07
N PRO A 211 6.80 7.29 -15.38
CA PRO A 211 7.88 7.93 -16.14
C PRO A 211 7.81 9.45 -16.10
N GLU A 212 6.62 10.04 -16.12
CA GLU A 212 6.44 11.50 -16.06
C GLU A 212 6.90 12.05 -14.71
N TYR A 213 6.60 11.35 -13.61
CA TYR A 213 7.14 11.72 -12.28
C TYR A 213 8.68 11.65 -12.25
N VAL A 214 9.27 10.66 -12.91
CA VAL A 214 10.75 10.54 -13.00
C VAL A 214 11.35 11.73 -13.76
N LEU A 215 10.68 12.18 -14.83
CA LEU A 215 11.16 13.27 -15.68
C LEU A 215 10.96 14.65 -15.04
N THR A 216 9.82 14.88 -14.40
CA THR A 216 9.41 16.22 -13.94
C THR A 216 9.63 16.43 -12.44
N GLY A 217 9.74 15.35 -11.65
CA GLY A 217 9.72 15.41 -10.19
C GLY A 217 8.33 15.70 -9.59
N LEU A 218 7.30 15.84 -10.43
CA LEU A 218 5.93 16.18 -10.02
C LEU A 218 5.11 14.90 -9.81
N TYR A 219 4.78 14.58 -8.56
CA TYR A 219 3.92 13.44 -8.22
C TYR A 219 2.45 13.89 -8.11
N THR A 220 1.56 13.24 -8.82
CA THR A 220 0.12 13.57 -8.88
C THR A 220 -0.76 12.32 -8.64
N SER A 221 -2.09 12.50 -8.56
CA SER A 221 -3.03 11.36 -8.56
C SER A 221 -2.88 10.48 -9.78
N LYS A 222 -2.50 11.06 -10.92
CA LYS A 222 -2.26 10.33 -12.17
C LYS A 222 -0.99 9.45 -12.11
N SER A 223 -0.06 9.76 -11.19
CA SER A 223 1.09 8.89 -10.93
C SER A 223 0.68 7.63 -10.16
N ASP A 224 -0.24 7.73 -9.18
CA ASP A 224 -0.86 6.55 -8.55
C ASP A 224 -1.67 5.72 -9.56
N VAL A 225 -2.38 6.38 -10.50
CA VAL A 225 -3.11 5.71 -11.59
C VAL A 225 -2.17 4.90 -12.46
N TYR A 226 -1.02 5.46 -12.84
CA TYR A 226 0.00 4.73 -13.61
C TYR A 226 0.49 3.51 -12.85
N SER A 227 0.90 3.68 -11.60
CA SER A 227 1.37 2.59 -10.72
C SER A 227 0.29 1.50 -10.57
N PHE A 228 -0.98 1.90 -10.45
CA PHE A 228 -2.10 0.96 -10.39
C PHE A 228 -2.31 0.22 -11.73
N GLY A 229 -2.09 0.87 -12.86
CA GLY A 229 -2.07 0.22 -14.18
C GLY A 229 -1.06 -0.93 -14.25
N VAL A 230 0.12 -0.75 -13.64
CA VAL A 230 1.14 -1.81 -13.53
C VAL A 230 0.65 -2.94 -12.61
N VAL A 231 -0.01 -2.61 -11.49
CA VAL A 231 -0.63 -3.61 -10.59
C VAL A 231 -1.68 -4.43 -11.33
N LEU A 232 -2.54 -3.82 -12.14
CA LEU A 232 -3.52 -4.52 -12.97
C LEU A 232 -2.82 -5.48 -13.95
N LEU A 233 -1.76 -5.02 -14.60
CA LEU A 233 -1.00 -5.85 -15.52
C LEU A 233 -0.43 -7.10 -14.84
N GLU A 234 0.17 -6.95 -13.63
CA GLU A 234 0.64 -8.09 -12.84
C GLU A 234 -0.49 -9.02 -12.40
N LEU A 235 -1.60 -8.45 -11.92
CA LEU A 235 -2.74 -9.22 -11.42
C LEU A 235 -3.34 -10.13 -12.51
N PHE A 236 -3.43 -9.64 -13.74
CA PHE A 236 -4.05 -10.40 -14.83
C PHE A 236 -3.08 -11.24 -15.66
N THR A 237 -1.78 -10.95 -15.62
CA THR A 237 -0.75 -11.75 -16.32
C THR A 237 0.03 -12.69 -15.41
N ARG A 238 0.02 -12.47 -14.10
CA ARG A 238 0.92 -13.09 -13.10
C ARG A 238 2.41 -12.94 -13.41
N LYS A 239 2.79 -11.93 -14.17
CA LYS A 239 4.19 -11.63 -14.48
C LYS A 239 4.63 -10.43 -13.66
N LYS A 240 5.83 -10.49 -13.06
CA LYS A 240 6.38 -9.34 -12.30
C LYS A 240 6.65 -8.15 -13.20
N ALA A 241 6.41 -6.93 -12.68
CA ALA A 241 6.69 -5.67 -13.39
C ALA A 241 8.14 -5.57 -13.85
N LEU A 242 9.08 -6.03 -13.02
CA LEU A 242 10.49 -6.18 -13.36
C LEU A 242 10.90 -7.65 -13.23
N ASN A 243 11.43 -8.21 -14.32
CA ASN A 243 12.09 -9.51 -14.30
C ASN A 243 13.52 -9.39 -13.73
N PRO A 244 14.15 -10.50 -13.25
CA PRO A 244 15.53 -10.51 -12.75
C PRO A 244 16.55 -9.89 -13.74
N ASP A 245 16.27 -9.96 -15.04
CA ASP A 245 17.10 -9.39 -16.10
C ASP A 245 16.83 -7.89 -16.36
N ASN A 246 16.12 -7.20 -15.46
CA ASN A 246 15.69 -5.80 -15.61
C ASN A 246 14.83 -5.48 -16.84
N ASN A 247 14.29 -6.50 -17.52
CA ASN A 247 13.36 -6.31 -18.62
C ASN A 247 11.96 -5.98 -18.08
N SER A 248 11.48 -4.79 -18.38
CA SER A 248 10.13 -4.37 -18.00
C SER A 248 9.09 -5.20 -18.77
N ILE A 249 8.10 -5.73 -18.05
CA ILE A 249 6.92 -6.35 -18.65
C ILE A 249 6.12 -5.35 -19.49
N LEU A 250 6.18 -4.06 -19.13
CA LEU A 250 5.41 -2.97 -19.73
C LEU A 250 5.64 -2.87 -21.24
N GLY A 251 6.91 -2.82 -21.68
CA GLY A 251 7.22 -2.67 -23.11
C GLY A 251 6.66 -3.79 -23.97
N ASN A 252 6.86 -5.04 -23.55
CA ASN A 252 6.40 -6.20 -24.29
C ASN A 252 4.88 -6.36 -24.30
N SER A 253 4.22 -6.05 -23.19
CA SER A 253 2.77 -6.22 -23.03
C SER A 253 1.98 -5.14 -23.74
N LEU A 254 2.38 -3.87 -23.59
CA LEU A 254 1.74 -2.74 -24.28
C LEU A 254 1.93 -2.83 -25.80
N ASP A 255 3.13 -3.18 -26.27
CA ASP A 255 3.39 -3.36 -27.69
C ASP A 255 2.54 -4.51 -28.29
N THR A 256 2.39 -5.61 -27.54
CA THR A 256 1.58 -6.75 -27.99
C THR A 256 0.10 -6.39 -28.06
N TYR A 257 -0.41 -5.63 -27.08
CA TYR A 257 -1.79 -5.18 -27.09
C TYR A 257 -2.06 -4.16 -28.20
N THR A 258 -1.23 -3.11 -28.27
CA THR A 258 -1.46 -1.98 -29.19
C THR A 258 -1.21 -2.37 -30.66
N LYS A 259 -0.16 -3.15 -30.93
CA LYS A 259 0.21 -3.53 -32.30
C LYS A 259 -0.49 -4.79 -32.80
N LYS A 260 -0.76 -5.76 -31.94
CA LYS A 260 -1.26 -7.09 -32.37
C LYS A 260 -2.70 -7.37 -31.95
N LYS A 261 -3.30 -6.54 -31.08
CA LYS A 261 -4.66 -6.74 -30.49
C LYS A 261 -4.88 -8.15 -29.92
N ARG A 262 -3.82 -8.82 -29.46
CA ARG A 262 -3.84 -10.22 -28.99
C ARG A 262 -3.80 -10.27 -27.46
N VAL A 263 -4.82 -9.69 -26.84
CA VAL A 263 -4.92 -9.59 -25.35
C VAL A 263 -4.86 -10.94 -24.68
N ILE A 264 -5.52 -11.96 -25.25
CA ILE A 264 -5.61 -13.29 -24.63
C ILE A 264 -4.22 -13.93 -24.41
N GLU A 265 -3.25 -13.62 -25.27
CA GLU A 265 -1.88 -14.14 -25.11
C GLU A 265 -1.11 -13.53 -23.93
N LEU A 266 -1.59 -12.41 -23.41
CA LEU A 266 -0.98 -11.73 -22.27
C LEU A 266 -1.53 -12.23 -20.94
N VAL A 267 -2.79 -12.71 -20.92
CA VAL A 267 -3.47 -13.13 -19.68
C VAL A 267 -2.87 -14.42 -19.15
N ASP A 268 -2.93 -14.55 -17.83
CA ASP A 268 -2.59 -15.81 -17.15
C ASP A 268 -3.45 -16.95 -17.71
N PRO A 269 -2.86 -18.07 -18.13
CA PRO A 269 -3.59 -19.24 -18.63
C PRO A 269 -4.70 -19.73 -17.69
N GLU A 270 -4.58 -19.51 -16.38
CA GLU A 270 -5.60 -19.86 -15.37
C GLU A 270 -6.96 -19.20 -15.65
N ILE A 271 -6.97 -17.98 -16.17
CA ILE A 271 -8.19 -17.22 -16.45
C ILE A 271 -8.50 -17.09 -17.94
N ALA A 272 -7.52 -17.30 -18.81
CA ALA A 272 -7.69 -17.15 -20.26
C ALA A 272 -8.77 -18.07 -20.85
N ALA A 273 -8.92 -19.27 -20.29
CA ALA A 273 -9.91 -20.26 -20.74
C ALA A 273 -11.35 -19.96 -20.29
N ILE A 274 -11.53 -19.10 -19.27
CA ILE A 274 -12.81 -18.88 -18.59
C ILE A 274 -13.46 -17.55 -19.01
N GLY A 275 -12.63 -16.52 -19.24
CA GLY A 275 -13.11 -15.17 -19.54
C GLY A 275 -13.53 -15.01 -21.02
N SER A 276 -14.53 -14.15 -21.24
CA SER A 276 -14.89 -13.78 -22.62
C SER A 276 -13.84 -12.81 -23.21
N THR A 277 -13.65 -12.88 -24.50
CA THR A 277 -12.75 -11.95 -25.24
C THR A 277 -13.14 -10.49 -24.99
N GLY A 278 -14.45 -10.19 -24.85
CA GLY A 278 -14.94 -8.83 -24.57
C GLY A 278 -14.45 -8.30 -23.23
N VAL A 279 -14.50 -9.11 -22.16
CA VAL A 279 -14.01 -8.71 -20.84
C VAL A 279 -12.52 -8.40 -20.87
N PHE A 280 -11.71 -9.26 -21.53
CA PHE A 280 -10.27 -9.03 -21.65
C PHE A 280 -9.93 -7.80 -22.49
N HIS A 281 -10.70 -7.50 -23.56
CA HIS A 281 -10.51 -6.27 -24.31
C HIS A 281 -10.81 -5.02 -23.47
N SER A 282 -11.95 -4.99 -22.78
CA SER A 282 -12.31 -3.86 -21.92
C SER A 282 -11.31 -3.66 -20.78
N LEU A 283 -10.83 -4.77 -20.16
CA LEU A 283 -9.79 -4.72 -19.15
C LEU A 283 -8.48 -4.14 -19.69
N ALA A 284 -8.05 -4.59 -20.88
CA ALA A 284 -6.83 -4.11 -21.49
C ALA A 284 -6.93 -2.62 -21.88
N GLU A 285 -8.10 -2.13 -22.30
CA GLU A 285 -8.33 -0.70 -22.51
C GLU A 285 -8.14 0.11 -21.23
N VAL A 286 -8.67 -0.38 -20.09
CA VAL A 286 -8.44 0.27 -18.78
C VAL A 286 -6.95 0.33 -18.47
N ILE A 287 -6.24 -0.79 -18.61
CA ILE A 287 -4.80 -0.88 -18.32
C ILE A 287 -4.00 0.08 -19.20
N VAL A 288 -4.24 0.08 -20.52
CA VAL A 288 -3.53 0.94 -21.48
C VAL A 288 -3.75 2.41 -21.17
N GLN A 289 -4.96 2.81 -20.82
CA GLN A 289 -5.24 4.20 -20.43
C GLN A 289 -4.54 4.58 -19.12
N CYS A 290 -4.53 3.73 -18.10
CA CYS A 290 -3.77 3.99 -16.89
C CYS A 290 -2.28 4.16 -17.16
N LEU A 291 -1.72 3.40 -18.09
CA LEU A 291 -0.30 3.40 -18.47
C LEU A 291 0.05 4.41 -19.57
N SER A 292 -0.87 5.30 -19.95
CA SER A 292 -0.58 6.32 -20.96
C SER A 292 0.63 7.18 -20.57
N THR A 293 1.51 7.45 -21.53
CA THR A 293 2.61 8.42 -21.37
C THR A 293 2.09 9.85 -21.29
N ASP A 294 0.95 10.13 -21.92
CA ASP A 294 0.24 11.40 -21.80
C ASP A 294 -0.60 11.35 -20.50
N ILE A 295 -0.23 12.19 -19.54
CA ILE A 295 -0.85 12.23 -18.19
C ILE A 295 -2.34 12.63 -18.26
N ASP A 296 -2.72 13.46 -19.23
CA ASP A 296 -4.10 13.93 -19.41
C ASP A 296 -5.03 12.85 -19.98
N GLN A 297 -4.47 11.82 -20.61
CA GLN A 297 -5.20 10.67 -21.12
C GLN A 297 -5.45 9.60 -20.04
N ARG A 298 -4.79 9.70 -18.89
CA ARG A 298 -5.03 8.77 -17.77
C ARG A 298 -6.37 9.07 -17.10
N PRO A 299 -7.22 8.06 -16.86
CA PRO A 299 -8.50 8.24 -16.18
C PRO A 299 -8.31 8.70 -14.72
N GLU A 300 -9.37 9.17 -14.08
CA GLU A 300 -9.41 9.29 -12.63
C GLU A 300 -9.59 7.91 -11.98
N MET A 301 -9.12 7.72 -10.73
CA MET A 301 -9.30 6.43 -10.04
C MET A 301 -10.76 6.04 -9.83
N ALA A 302 -11.67 7.01 -9.72
CA ALA A 302 -13.11 6.75 -9.66
C ALA A 302 -13.63 6.09 -10.93
N ASP A 303 -13.21 6.59 -12.11
CA ASP A 303 -13.58 6.02 -13.42
C ASP A 303 -13.00 4.61 -13.59
N VAL A 304 -11.75 4.40 -13.15
CA VAL A 304 -11.11 3.08 -13.15
C VAL A 304 -11.92 2.09 -12.29
N ALA A 305 -12.31 2.51 -11.08
CA ALA A 305 -13.08 1.68 -10.16
C ALA A 305 -14.47 1.30 -10.73
N GLU A 306 -15.17 2.26 -11.36
CA GLU A 306 -16.46 2.03 -11.98
C GLU A 306 -16.36 1.06 -13.16
N ARG A 307 -15.41 1.26 -14.06
CA ARG A 307 -15.19 0.39 -15.22
C ARG A 307 -14.83 -1.04 -14.82
N LEU A 308 -13.94 -1.22 -13.82
CA LEU A 308 -13.60 -2.54 -13.29
C LEU A 308 -14.80 -3.21 -12.61
N GLN A 309 -15.63 -2.43 -11.90
CA GLN A 309 -16.86 -2.94 -11.28
C GLN A 309 -17.90 -3.37 -12.33
N TYR A 310 -17.94 -2.71 -13.48
CA TYR A 310 -18.83 -3.09 -14.58
C TYR A 310 -18.47 -4.45 -15.19
N LEU A 311 -17.18 -4.81 -15.21
CA LEU A 311 -16.72 -6.10 -15.74
C LEU A 311 -17.05 -7.31 -14.85
N LEU A 312 -17.55 -7.07 -13.64
CA LEU A 312 -18.05 -8.11 -12.71
C LEU A 312 -19.52 -8.50 -12.96
N LYS A 313 -20.23 -7.81 -13.86
CA LYS A 313 -21.64 -8.08 -14.22
C LYS A 313 -21.72 -9.02 -15.41
#